data_47cfc4a5e9dda4d8d1d6b3e4d1abeb99
#
_entry.id   47cfc4a5e9dda4d8d1d6b3e4d1abeb99
#
_cell.length_a   1.000
_cell.length_b   1.000
_cell.length_c   1.000
_cell.angle_alpha   90.00
_cell.angle_beta   90.00
_cell.angle_gamma   90.00
#
_symmetry.space_group_name_H-M   'P 1'
#
loop_
_entity.id
_entity.type
_entity.pdbx_description
1 polymer ?
#
loop_
_entity_poly.entity_id
_entity_poly.type
_entity_poly.pdbx_seq_one_letter_code
_entity_poly.pdbx_strand_id
1 'polypeptide(L)'
;HSSGVLDSVKNIKKAVGDLDIIAGNVATSEGTKALIDAGVDCVKVGIGAGASCTTRVVAGVGMPQLSGIINCVDEAQKHEIPIIADGGIRYSGDLAKAIAAGAESVMLGSIFAGMDESPGEFILYEGRQYKSYRGMGSLGAMKKGSGDRYFQEDMESTKLVPEGIEGMVPYRGSVHMTIHQLIGGLRSSMGYCGAKNIKTFHKRSEFIEITTAGAKESHPHEVKITKEAPNYQVSDS
;
A
#
# COMPACT_ATOMS: atom_id res chain seq x y z
N HIS A 1 16.38 -1.66 1.46
CA HIS A 1 17.59 -1.04 0.91
C HIS A 1 18.84 -1.91 1.12
N SER A 2 18.76 -3.18 0.72
CA SER A 2 19.96 -4.03 0.70
C SER A 2 20.98 -3.52 -0.34
N SER A 3 22.26 -3.87 -0.17
CA SER A 3 23.31 -3.48 -1.14
C SER A 3 22.95 -3.88 -2.57
N GLY A 4 22.41 -5.10 -2.76
CA GLY A 4 21.99 -5.57 -4.07
C GLY A 4 20.92 -4.70 -4.75
N VAL A 5 19.95 -4.18 -3.98
CA VAL A 5 18.94 -3.23 -4.50
C VAL A 5 19.60 -1.91 -4.92
N LEU A 6 20.48 -1.36 -4.09
CA LEU A 6 21.17 -0.09 -4.39
C LEU A 6 22.06 -0.22 -5.63
N ASP A 7 22.78 -1.33 -5.77
CA ASP A 7 23.63 -1.60 -6.93
C ASP A 7 22.77 -1.81 -8.20
N SER A 8 21.63 -2.49 -8.08
CA SER A 8 20.69 -2.66 -9.18
C SER A 8 20.13 -1.31 -9.65
N VAL A 9 19.75 -0.41 -8.75
CA VAL A 9 19.29 0.94 -9.09
C VAL A 9 20.36 1.69 -9.89
N LYS A 10 21.61 1.70 -9.39
CA LYS A 10 22.74 2.36 -10.07
C LYS A 10 23.00 1.79 -11.48
N ASN A 11 22.93 0.46 -11.61
CA ASN A 11 23.17 -0.22 -12.89
C ASN A 11 22.04 0.06 -13.88
N ILE A 12 20.78 0.01 -13.43
CA ILE A 12 19.62 0.32 -14.26
C ILE A 12 19.68 1.78 -14.71
N LYS A 13 19.96 2.74 -13.81
CA LYS A 13 20.07 4.16 -14.17
C LYS A 13 21.10 4.41 -15.26
N LYS A 14 22.23 3.72 -15.20
CA LYS A 14 23.26 3.76 -16.27
C LYS A 14 22.77 3.19 -17.59
N ALA A 15 21.97 2.12 -17.55
CA ALA A 15 21.51 1.42 -18.75
C ALA A 15 20.35 2.13 -19.45
N VAL A 16 19.42 2.76 -18.68
CA VAL A 16 18.20 3.34 -19.24
C VAL A 16 18.27 4.87 -19.46
N GLY A 17 19.36 5.52 -19.02
CA GLY A 17 19.58 6.95 -19.25
C GLY A 17 18.53 7.84 -18.61
N ASP A 18 17.69 8.46 -19.44
CA ASP A 18 16.71 9.48 -19.03
C ASP A 18 15.38 8.93 -18.52
N LEU A 19 15.21 7.62 -18.39
CA LEU A 19 13.99 7.06 -17.83
C LEU A 19 13.94 7.23 -16.30
N ASP A 20 12.78 7.57 -15.79
CA ASP A 20 12.54 7.65 -14.36
C ASP A 20 12.54 6.27 -13.69
N ILE A 21 13.21 6.16 -12.55
CA ILE A 21 13.31 4.94 -11.76
C ILE A 21 12.56 5.11 -10.46
N ILE A 22 11.57 4.25 -10.24
CA ILE A 22 10.88 4.09 -8.96
C ILE A 22 11.48 2.88 -8.25
N ALA A 23 12.00 3.05 -7.04
CA ALA A 23 12.51 1.93 -6.26
C ALA A 23 11.96 1.92 -4.83
N GLY A 24 12.03 0.74 -4.20
CA GLY A 24 11.54 0.44 -2.86
C GLY A 24 11.39 -1.08 -2.66
N ASN A 25 10.74 -1.52 -1.59
CA ASN A 25 10.10 -0.64 -0.61
C ASN A 25 11.05 -0.36 0.55
N VAL A 26 10.91 0.82 1.10
CA VAL A 26 11.57 1.25 2.33
C VAL A 26 10.52 1.76 3.34
N ALA A 27 10.92 2.00 4.58
CA ALA A 27 10.04 2.53 5.63
C ALA A 27 10.77 3.47 6.61
N THR A 28 12.02 3.81 6.33
CA THR A 28 12.86 4.67 7.19
C THR A 28 13.53 5.77 6.39
N SER A 29 13.90 6.86 7.07
CA SER A 29 14.63 7.98 6.47
C SER A 29 15.96 7.53 5.86
N GLU A 30 16.69 6.63 6.55
CA GLU A 30 17.98 6.10 6.09
C GLU A 30 17.81 5.28 4.80
N GLY A 31 16.76 4.42 4.73
CA GLY A 31 16.44 3.66 3.53
C GLY A 31 16.07 4.55 2.35
N THR A 32 15.30 5.61 2.63
CA THR A 32 14.93 6.63 1.63
C THR A 32 16.16 7.34 1.10
N LYS A 33 17.01 7.83 2.01
CA LYS A 33 18.27 8.48 1.61
C LYS A 33 19.16 7.58 0.78
N ALA A 34 19.32 6.31 1.18
CA ALA A 34 20.15 5.37 0.44
C ALA A 34 19.66 5.14 -1.01
N LEU A 35 18.34 5.09 -1.23
CA LEU A 35 17.76 5.00 -2.57
C LEU A 35 17.96 6.28 -3.38
N ILE A 36 17.78 7.44 -2.76
CA ILE A 36 18.03 8.75 -3.40
C ILE A 36 19.49 8.87 -3.82
N ASP A 37 20.43 8.53 -2.93
CA ASP A 37 21.87 8.53 -3.22
C ASP A 37 22.24 7.53 -4.34
N ALA A 38 21.44 6.48 -4.55
CA ALA A 38 21.60 5.54 -5.65
C ALA A 38 21.05 6.06 -7.00
N GLY A 39 20.29 7.16 -7.00
CA GLY A 39 19.81 7.85 -8.20
C GLY A 39 18.38 7.52 -8.61
N VAL A 40 17.49 7.20 -7.66
CA VAL A 40 16.06 7.05 -7.96
C VAL A 40 15.38 8.39 -8.18
N ASP A 41 14.32 8.39 -8.97
CA ASP A 41 13.47 9.54 -9.26
C ASP A 41 12.20 9.54 -8.39
N CYS A 42 11.88 8.39 -7.76
CA CYS A 42 10.76 8.25 -6.82
C CYS A 42 11.03 7.10 -5.84
N VAL A 43 10.59 7.23 -4.59
CA VAL A 43 10.73 6.20 -3.57
C VAL A 43 9.37 5.60 -3.22
N LYS A 44 9.28 4.26 -3.19
CA LYS A 44 8.07 3.54 -2.78
C LYS A 44 8.19 3.05 -1.35
N VAL A 45 7.21 3.43 -0.52
CA VAL A 45 7.22 3.25 0.94
C VAL A 45 6.18 2.26 1.40
N GLY A 46 6.61 1.27 2.16
CA GLY A 46 5.71 0.30 2.81
C GLY A 46 6.37 -1.06 3.02
N ILE A 47 6.54 -1.45 4.27
CA ILE A 47 7.06 -2.75 4.68
C ILE A 47 6.05 -3.43 5.59
N GLY A 48 5.54 -4.59 5.15
CA GLY A 48 4.58 -5.37 5.91
C GLY A 48 3.17 -4.78 5.98
N ALA A 49 2.83 -3.76 5.17
CA ALA A 49 1.55 -3.07 5.19
C ALA A 49 0.46 -3.71 4.30
N GLY A 50 0.83 -4.63 3.41
CA GLY A 50 -0.11 -5.26 2.47
C GLY A 50 -1.13 -6.17 3.18
N ALA A 51 -2.37 -6.21 2.66
CA ALA A 51 -3.47 -6.98 3.25
C ALA A 51 -3.21 -8.50 3.30
N SER A 52 -2.44 -9.04 2.35
CA SER A 52 -2.04 -10.45 2.27
C SER A 52 -0.61 -10.71 2.77
N CYS A 53 0.05 -9.69 3.35
CA CYS A 53 1.42 -9.77 3.82
C CYS A 53 1.49 -10.29 5.25
N THR A 54 2.36 -11.26 5.50
CA THR A 54 2.63 -11.81 6.84
C THR A 54 4.05 -11.52 7.33
N THR A 55 4.82 -10.69 6.64
CA THR A 55 6.21 -10.34 7.01
C THR A 55 6.33 -9.90 8.47
N ARG A 56 5.40 -9.08 8.96
CA ARG A 56 5.41 -8.62 10.36
C ARG A 56 5.27 -9.75 11.37
N VAL A 57 4.58 -10.82 11.02
CA VAL A 57 4.33 -11.98 11.90
C VAL A 57 5.42 -13.02 11.72
N VAL A 58 5.81 -13.32 10.48
CA VAL A 58 6.76 -14.39 10.15
C VAL A 58 8.22 -13.94 10.39
N ALA A 59 8.56 -12.75 9.92
CA ALA A 59 9.92 -12.21 10.02
C ALA A 59 10.10 -11.19 11.18
N GLY A 60 9.00 -10.72 11.79
CA GLY A 60 9.04 -9.69 12.83
C GLY A 60 9.47 -8.30 12.31
N VAL A 61 9.41 -8.08 11.00
CA VAL A 61 9.89 -6.87 10.34
C VAL A 61 8.73 -6.10 9.73
N GLY A 62 8.72 -4.79 9.89
CA GLY A 62 7.71 -3.88 9.31
C GLY A 62 7.62 -2.57 10.06
N MET A 63 6.84 -1.66 9.50
CA MET A 63 6.55 -0.35 10.08
C MET A 63 5.06 -0.05 9.95
N PRO A 64 4.40 0.57 10.94
CA PRO A 64 3.08 1.17 10.75
C PRO A 64 3.12 2.13 9.56
N GLN A 65 2.18 1.98 8.63
CA GLN A 65 2.30 2.62 7.30
C GLN A 65 2.39 4.15 7.38
N LEU A 66 1.56 4.79 8.21
CA LEU A 66 1.57 6.24 8.34
C LEU A 66 2.90 6.75 8.91
N SER A 67 3.45 6.08 9.92
CA SER A 67 4.77 6.40 10.49
C SER A 67 5.87 6.25 9.45
N GLY A 68 5.82 5.17 8.65
CA GLY A 68 6.77 4.96 7.56
C GLY A 68 6.70 6.06 6.51
N ILE A 69 5.50 6.51 6.12
CA ILE A 69 5.32 7.60 5.17
C ILE A 69 5.92 8.89 5.73
N ILE A 70 5.57 9.30 6.94
CA ILE A 70 6.06 10.52 7.57
C ILE A 70 7.61 10.52 7.60
N ASN A 71 8.22 9.45 8.10
CA ASN A 71 9.69 9.35 8.19
C ASN A 71 10.36 9.45 6.80
N CYS A 72 9.78 8.80 5.78
CA CYS A 72 10.37 8.82 4.44
C CYS A 72 10.15 10.16 3.74
N VAL A 73 9.00 10.81 3.94
CA VAL A 73 8.68 12.13 3.39
C VAL A 73 9.62 13.20 3.97
N ASP A 74 9.88 13.17 5.27
CA ASP A 74 10.79 14.12 5.93
C ASP A 74 12.20 14.08 5.31
N GLU A 75 12.65 12.94 4.83
CA GLU A 75 13.93 12.83 4.12
C GLU A 75 13.80 13.19 2.63
N ALA A 76 12.80 12.65 1.94
CA ALA A 76 12.62 12.80 0.50
C ALA A 76 12.40 14.27 0.08
N GLN A 77 11.68 15.06 0.90
CA GLN A 77 11.41 16.49 0.64
C GLN A 77 12.69 17.33 0.58
N LYS A 78 13.76 16.96 1.30
CA LYS A 78 15.06 17.66 1.24
C LYS A 78 15.71 17.55 -0.13
N HIS A 79 15.31 16.55 -0.91
CA HIS A 79 15.87 16.22 -2.22
C HIS A 79 14.84 16.40 -3.35
N GLU A 80 13.64 16.90 -3.04
CA GLU A 80 12.52 17.08 -3.99
C GLU A 80 12.10 15.75 -4.67
N ILE A 81 12.31 14.60 -4.01
CA ILE A 81 11.96 13.28 -4.53
C ILE A 81 10.56 12.88 -4.06
N PRO A 82 9.63 12.53 -4.97
CA PRO A 82 8.29 12.11 -4.61
C PRO A 82 8.24 10.75 -3.92
N ILE A 83 7.17 10.55 -3.12
CA ILE A 83 6.89 9.30 -2.39
C ILE A 83 5.62 8.66 -2.92
N ILE A 84 5.65 7.34 -3.15
CA ILE A 84 4.48 6.50 -3.35
C ILE A 84 4.21 5.73 -2.06
N ALA A 85 3.05 5.91 -1.45
CA ALA A 85 2.62 5.13 -0.29
C ALA A 85 2.03 3.79 -0.75
N ASP A 86 2.67 2.68 -0.43
CA ASP A 86 2.31 1.34 -0.88
C ASP A 86 1.82 0.46 0.27
N GLY A 87 0.53 0.13 0.25
CA GLY A 87 -0.14 -0.75 1.20
C GLY A 87 -0.83 -0.04 2.37
N GLY A 88 -1.61 -0.81 3.13
CA GLY A 88 -2.32 -0.33 4.33
C GLY A 88 -3.59 0.46 4.06
N ILE A 89 -3.98 0.68 2.80
CA ILE A 89 -5.18 1.44 2.42
C ILE A 89 -6.37 0.50 2.27
N ARG A 90 -7.42 0.72 3.05
CA ARG A 90 -8.67 -0.03 3.06
C ARG A 90 -9.87 0.84 2.68
N TYR A 91 -9.81 2.11 3.04
CA TYR A 91 -10.86 3.11 2.83
C TYR A 91 -10.29 4.36 2.16
N SER A 92 -11.15 5.18 1.58
CA SER A 92 -10.75 6.49 1.04
C SER A 92 -10.11 7.41 2.08
N GLY A 93 -10.50 7.28 3.35
CA GLY A 93 -9.86 8.00 4.46
C GLY A 93 -8.40 7.61 4.68
N ASP A 94 -8.03 6.34 4.47
CA ASP A 94 -6.63 5.90 4.56
C ASP A 94 -5.80 6.49 3.41
N LEU A 95 -6.38 6.53 2.19
CA LEU A 95 -5.78 7.21 1.04
C LEU A 95 -5.54 8.69 1.34
N ALA A 96 -6.56 9.38 1.86
CA ALA A 96 -6.47 10.79 2.21
C ALA A 96 -5.38 11.04 3.27
N LYS A 97 -5.25 10.16 4.28
CA LYS A 97 -4.19 10.25 5.29
C LYS A 97 -2.80 10.04 4.68
N ALA A 98 -2.63 9.08 3.78
CA ALA A 98 -1.35 8.85 3.11
C ALA A 98 -0.92 10.08 2.30
N ILE A 99 -1.84 10.68 1.54
CA ILE A 99 -1.57 11.94 0.81
C ILE A 99 -1.31 13.08 1.80
N ALA A 100 -2.14 13.24 2.84
CA ALA A 100 -1.95 14.30 3.85
C ALA A 100 -0.57 14.22 4.54
N ALA A 101 -0.05 13.01 4.73
CA ALA A 101 1.28 12.76 5.31
C ALA A 101 2.45 13.11 4.35
N GLY A 102 2.16 13.55 3.12
CA GLY A 102 3.14 14.02 2.16
C GLY A 102 3.44 13.06 1.01
N ALA A 103 2.75 11.93 0.90
CA ALA A 103 2.85 11.11 -0.31
C ALA A 103 2.17 11.81 -1.49
N GLU A 104 2.79 11.77 -2.67
CA GLU A 104 2.21 12.32 -3.92
C GLU A 104 1.26 11.35 -4.59
N SER A 105 1.43 10.05 -4.34
CA SER A 105 0.55 9.02 -4.87
C SER A 105 0.48 7.80 -3.97
N VAL A 106 -0.46 6.90 -4.27
CA VAL A 106 -0.67 5.66 -3.50
C VAL A 106 -0.68 4.45 -4.41
N MET A 107 -0.18 3.31 -3.91
CA MET A 107 -0.32 2.02 -4.57
C MET A 107 -1.35 1.18 -3.81
N LEU A 108 -2.30 0.64 -4.56
CA LEU A 108 -3.43 -0.12 -4.04
C LEU A 108 -3.37 -1.57 -4.55
N GLY A 109 -3.43 -2.53 -3.63
CA GLY A 109 -3.46 -3.96 -3.94
C GLY A 109 -4.85 -4.55 -3.76
N SER A 110 -5.21 -4.94 -2.53
CA SER A 110 -6.45 -5.67 -2.23
C SER A 110 -7.73 -4.96 -2.66
N ILE A 111 -7.77 -3.62 -2.61
CA ILE A 111 -8.93 -2.85 -3.07
C ILE A 111 -9.22 -3.12 -4.56
N PHE A 112 -8.19 -3.18 -5.39
CA PHE A 112 -8.35 -3.42 -6.82
C PHE A 112 -8.40 -4.90 -7.20
N ALA A 113 -7.99 -5.79 -6.32
CA ALA A 113 -7.95 -7.23 -6.62
C ALA A 113 -9.32 -7.84 -6.95
N GLY A 114 -10.41 -7.27 -6.42
CA GLY A 114 -11.78 -7.71 -6.70
C GLY A 114 -12.44 -7.07 -7.95
N MET A 115 -11.70 -6.27 -8.73
CA MET A 115 -12.26 -5.56 -9.88
C MET A 115 -12.23 -6.40 -11.16
N ASP A 116 -13.07 -6.02 -12.14
CA ASP A 116 -13.12 -6.67 -13.46
C ASP A 116 -11.75 -6.66 -14.14
N GLU A 117 -11.05 -5.54 -14.04
CA GLU A 117 -9.79 -5.28 -14.70
C GLU A 117 -8.59 -5.98 -14.02
N SER A 118 -8.78 -6.55 -12.84
CA SER A 118 -7.73 -7.27 -12.11
C SER A 118 -7.69 -8.74 -12.56
N PRO A 119 -6.50 -9.36 -12.71
CA PRO A 119 -6.40 -10.80 -12.91
C PRO A 119 -6.86 -11.53 -11.64
N GLY A 120 -7.40 -12.69 -11.80
CA GLY A 120 -7.91 -13.52 -10.71
C GLY A 120 -9.16 -14.24 -11.14
N GLU A 121 -9.27 -15.49 -10.76
CA GLU A 121 -10.42 -16.32 -11.10
C GLU A 121 -11.62 -15.95 -10.25
N PHE A 122 -12.81 -16.01 -10.84
CA PHE A 122 -14.06 -15.86 -10.12
C PHE A 122 -14.32 -17.07 -9.25
N ILE A 123 -14.71 -16.83 -8.01
CA ILE A 123 -15.06 -17.86 -7.02
C ILE A 123 -16.47 -17.54 -6.50
N LEU A 124 -17.37 -18.52 -6.59
CA LEU A 124 -18.68 -18.45 -5.94
C LEU A 124 -18.56 -19.09 -4.54
N TYR A 125 -18.74 -18.32 -3.50
CA TYR A 125 -18.68 -18.78 -2.12
C TYR A 125 -19.85 -18.21 -1.32
N GLU A 126 -20.60 -19.08 -0.65
CA GLU A 126 -21.80 -18.72 0.15
C GLU A 126 -22.79 -17.80 -0.59
N GLY A 127 -23.00 -18.05 -1.90
CA GLY A 127 -23.91 -17.28 -2.74
C GLY A 127 -23.41 -15.90 -3.16
N ARG A 128 -22.15 -15.54 -2.85
CA ARG A 128 -21.50 -14.28 -3.24
C ARG A 128 -20.34 -14.53 -4.20
N GLN A 129 -20.06 -13.54 -5.04
CA GLN A 129 -18.93 -13.59 -5.97
C GLN A 129 -17.68 -13.01 -5.31
N TYR A 130 -16.58 -13.71 -5.50
CA TYR A 130 -15.24 -13.33 -5.09
C TYR A 130 -14.26 -13.46 -6.24
N LYS A 131 -13.07 -12.89 -6.11
CA LYS A 131 -11.92 -13.16 -6.99
C LYS A 131 -10.77 -13.73 -6.18
N SER A 132 -10.03 -14.66 -6.76
CA SER A 132 -8.81 -15.18 -6.16
C SER A 132 -7.79 -14.06 -6.02
N TYR A 133 -7.12 -14.02 -4.88
CA TYR A 133 -6.10 -13.02 -4.56
C TYR A 133 -4.95 -13.66 -3.78
N ARG A 134 -3.72 -13.29 -4.10
CA ARG A 134 -2.55 -13.81 -3.40
C ARG A 134 -1.50 -12.73 -3.18
N GLY A 135 -0.79 -12.81 -2.05
CA GLY A 135 0.37 -11.99 -1.76
C GLY A 135 1.58 -12.39 -2.60
N MET A 136 2.46 -11.44 -2.87
CA MET A 136 3.75 -11.69 -3.55
C MET A 136 4.62 -12.70 -2.81
N GLY A 137 4.55 -12.75 -1.47
CA GLY A 137 5.25 -13.70 -0.62
C GLY A 137 4.48 -15.00 -0.35
N SER A 138 3.36 -15.27 -1.04
CA SER A 138 2.66 -16.55 -0.95
C SER A 138 3.42 -17.66 -1.65
N LEU A 139 3.21 -18.91 -1.22
CA LEU A 139 3.86 -20.08 -1.84
C LEU A 139 3.65 -20.14 -3.35
N GLY A 140 2.41 -19.89 -3.81
CA GLY A 140 2.09 -19.93 -5.24
C GLY A 140 2.71 -18.79 -6.04
N ALA A 141 2.94 -17.61 -5.43
CA ALA A 141 3.64 -16.53 -6.07
C ALA A 141 5.16 -16.79 -6.12
N MET A 142 5.76 -17.25 -5.01
CA MET A 142 7.18 -17.55 -4.92
C MET A 142 7.61 -18.64 -5.91
N LYS A 143 6.81 -19.70 -6.07
CA LYS A 143 7.03 -20.75 -7.08
C LYS A 143 6.93 -20.25 -8.52
N LYS A 144 6.30 -19.11 -8.77
CA LYS A 144 6.14 -18.49 -10.11
C LYS A 144 7.12 -17.35 -10.37
N GLY A 145 8.13 -17.17 -9.51
CA GLY A 145 9.25 -16.25 -9.74
C GLY A 145 9.39 -15.10 -8.76
N SER A 146 8.50 -14.92 -7.76
CA SER A 146 8.66 -13.84 -6.76
C SER A 146 9.55 -14.20 -5.56
N GLY A 147 10.23 -15.36 -5.61
CA GLY A 147 11.14 -15.81 -4.54
C GLY A 147 12.35 -14.92 -4.33
N ASP A 148 12.83 -14.26 -5.39
CA ASP A 148 13.94 -13.32 -5.39
C ASP A 148 13.69 -12.13 -4.43
N ARG A 149 12.47 -11.61 -4.39
CA ARG A 149 12.05 -10.54 -3.48
C ARG A 149 12.25 -10.88 -2.00
N TYR A 150 12.27 -12.18 -1.67
CA TYR A 150 12.36 -12.71 -0.30
C TYR A 150 13.71 -13.42 -0.06
N PHE A 151 14.69 -13.22 -0.93
CA PHE A 151 16.02 -13.87 -0.86
C PHE A 151 15.94 -15.40 -0.87
N GLN A 152 14.99 -15.97 -1.60
CA GLN A 152 14.68 -17.40 -1.62
C GLN A 152 14.61 -17.94 -3.07
N GLU A 153 15.24 -17.29 -4.04
CA GLU A 153 15.21 -17.68 -5.46
C GLU A 153 15.83 -19.06 -5.70
N ASP A 154 16.88 -19.41 -4.96
CA ASP A 154 17.62 -20.67 -5.09
C ASP A 154 17.09 -21.79 -4.17
N MET A 155 16.03 -21.53 -3.42
CA MET A 155 15.50 -22.52 -2.48
C MET A 155 14.56 -23.53 -3.16
N GLU A 156 14.72 -24.80 -2.79
CA GLU A 156 13.75 -25.84 -3.16
C GLU A 156 12.35 -25.45 -2.68
N SER A 157 11.34 -25.71 -3.51
CA SER A 157 9.94 -25.31 -3.22
C SER A 157 9.37 -25.82 -1.90
N THR A 158 9.94 -26.89 -1.35
CA THR A 158 9.58 -27.48 -0.06
C THR A 158 10.20 -26.78 1.15
N LYS A 159 11.20 -25.94 0.92
CA LYS A 159 11.95 -25.20 1.96
C LYS A 159 11.60 -23.74 2.00
N LEU A 160 10.73 -23.25 1.11
CA LEU A 160 10.30 -21.85 1.08
C LEU A 160 9.58 -21.48 2.37
N VAL A 161 9.90 -20.28 2.90
CA VAL A 161 9.23 -19.68 4.05
C VAL A 161 8.35 -18.55 3.53
N PRO A 162 7.02 -18.75 3.40
CA PRO A 162 6.14 -17.72 2.85
C PRO A 162 5.94 -16.57 3.81
N GLU A 163 5.93 -15.37 3.25
CA GLU A 163 5.60 -14.10 3.93
C GLU A 163 4.31 -13.47 3.39
N GLY A 164 3.43 -14.29 2.87
CA GLY A 164 2.13 -13.90 2.34
C GLY A 164 1.17 -15.07 2.23
N ILE A 165 -0.11 -14.74 2.16
CA ILE A 165 -1.20 -15.71 2.07
C ILE A 165 -1.85 -15.70 0.68
N GLU A 166 -2.57 -16.78 0.38
CA GLU A 166 -3.50 -16.90 -0.72
C GLU A 166 -4.92 -16.93 -0.17
N GLY A 167 -5.85 -16.28 -0.85
CA GLY A 167 -7.23 -16.18 -0.40
C GLY A 167 -8.12 -15.64 -1.52
N MET A 168 -9.21 -15.03 -1.13
CA MET A 168 -10.16 -14.41 -2.04
C MET A 168 -10.60 -13.04 -1.50
N VAL A 169 -10.97 -12.14 -2.40
CA VAL A 169 -11.52 -10.83 -2.09
C VAL A 169 -12.91 -10.69 -2.71
N PRO A 170 -13.83 -9.94 -2.09
CA PRO A 170 -15.15 -9.71 -2.67
C PRO A 170 -15.04 -9.09 -4.07
N TYR A 171 -15.82 -9.61 -5.00
CA TYR A 171 -15.97 -9.01 -6.33
C TYR A 171 -16.70 -7.66 -6.22
N ARG A 172 -16.21 -6.65 -6.92
CA ARG A 172 -16.68 -5.27 -6.81
C ARG A 172 -17.06 -4.62 -8.16
N GLY A 173 -17.02 -5.37 -9.25
CA GLY A 173 -17.29 -4.85 -10.60
C GLY A 173 -16.17 -3.97 -11.14
N SER A 174 -16.52 -2.99 -11.96
CA SER A 174 -15.54 -2.11 -12.62
C SER A 174 -14.79 -1.20 -11.67
N VAL A 175 -13.51 -1.02 -11.93
CA VAL A 175 -12.60 -0.13 -11.18
C VAL A 175 -13.06 1.33 -11.16
N HIS A 176 -13.78 1.79 -12.17
CA HIS A 176 -14.25 3.18 -12.28
C HIS A 176 -15.09 3.62 -11.06
N MET A 177 -16.01 2.76 -10.59
CA MET A 177 -16.85 3.08 -9.44
C MET A 177 -16.00 3.19 -8.16
N THR A 178 -15.04 2.31 -7.98
CA THR A 178 -14.14 2.34 -6.82
C THR A 178 -13.24 3.57 -6.85
N ILE A 179 -12.64 3.91 -7.98
CA ILE A 179 -11.84 5.14 -8.13
C ILE A 179 -12.69 6.37 -7.82
N HIS A 180 -13.93 6.43 -8.32
CA HIS A 180 -14.84 7.54 -8.02
C HIS A 180 -15.03 7.73 -6.51
N GLN A 181 -15.29 6.64 -5.75
CA GLN A 181 -15.45 6.70 -4.31
C GLN A 181 -14.15 7.11 -3.58
N LEU A 182 -13.00 6.58 -3.99
CA LEU A 182 -11.70 6.93 -3.39
C LEU A 182 -11.37 8.41 -3.59
N ILE A 183 -11.52 8.92 -4.81
CA ILE A 183 -11.28 10.33 -5.13
C ILE A 183 -12.31 11.23 -4.45
N GLY A 184 -13.57 10.79 -4.36
CA GLY A 184 -14.62 11.49 -3.62
C GLY A 184 -14.24 11.68 -2.16
N GLY A 185 -13.75 10.63 -1.48
CA GLY A 185 -13.28 10.71 -0.10
C GLY A 185 -12.08 11.63 0.08
N LEU A 186 -11.09 11.59 -0.84
CA LEU A 186 -9.97 12.53 -0.82
C LEU A 186 -10.43 13.98 -0.96
N ARG A 187 -11.33 14.26 -1.92
CA ARG A 187 -11.90 15.61 -2.11
C ARG A 187 -12.64 16.10 -0.86
N SER A 188 -13.41 15.23 -0.20
CA SER A 188 -14.07 15.55 1.05
C SER A 188 -13.06 15.91 2.14
N SER A 189 -11.99 15.14 2.31
CA SER A 189 -10.92 15.43 3.28
C SER A 189 -10.24 16.78 2.98
N MET A 190 -9.93 17.05 1.71
CA MET A 190 -9.38 18.35 1.29
C MET A 190 -10.35 19.50 1.61
N GLY A 191 -11.66 19.29 1.41
CA GLY A 191 -12.70 20.25 1.76
C GLY A 191 -12.74 20.57 3.25
N TYR A 192 -12.73 19.56 4.11
CA TYR A 192 -12.69 19.73 5.56
C TYR A 192 -11.43 20.47 6.03
N CYS A 193 -10.26 20.22 5.41
CA CYS A 193 -9.01 20.91 5.72
C CYS A 193 -8.89 22.28 5.03
N GLY A 194 -9.88 22.73 4.24
CA GLY A 194 -9.83 23.98 3.47
C GLY A 194 -8.71 24.01 2.42
N ALA A 195 -8.33 22.86 1.88
CA ALA A 195 -7.22 22.72 0.95
C ALA A 195 -7.71 22.66 -0.50
N LYS A 196 -7.32 23.64 -1.30
CA LYS A 196 -7.69 23.73 -2.73
C LYS A 196 -6.86 22.84 -3.67
N ASN A 197 -5.74 22.34 -3.21
CA ASN A 197 -4.84 21.44 -3.93
C ASN A 197 -4.03 20.57 -2.96
N ILE A 198 -3.33 19.55 -3.47
CA ILE A 198 -2.56 18.59 -2.68
C ILE A 198 -1.47 19.30 -1.86
N LYS A 199 -0.72 20.24 -2.47
CA LYS A 199 0.34 21.00 -1.76
C LYS A 199 -0.20 21.77 -0.55
N THR A 200 -1.42 22.32 -0.66
CA THR A 200 -2.09 22.98 0.47
C THR A 200 -2.59 21.97 1.48
N PHE A 201 -3.02 20.78 1.02
CA PHE A 201 -3.48 19.69 1.88
C PHE A 201 -2.34 19.16 2.75
N HIS A 202 -1.14 18.92 2.20
CA HIS A 202 0.06 18.57 2.97
C HIS A 202 0.35 19.57 4.11
N LYS A 203 0.14 20.87 3.85
CA LYS A 203 0.47 21.92 4.82
C LYS A 203 -0.58 22.16 5.90
N ARG A 204 -1.85 21.83 5.62
CA ARG A 204 -2.98 22.15 6.50
C ARG A 204 -3.49 20.96 7.29
N SER A 205 -3.12 19.76 6.88
CA SER A 205 -3.54 18.54 7.55
C SER A 205 -2.81 18.38 8.87
N GLU A 206 -3.56 18.08 9.92
CA GLU A 206 -3.02 17.75 11.23
C GLU A 206 -3.45 16.34 11.61
N PHE A 207 -2.55 15.59 12.22
CA PHE A 207 -2.81 14.24 12.69
C PHE A 207 -2.99 14.22 14.20
N ILE A 208 -3.97 13.45 14.64
CA ILE A 208 -4.23 13.19 16.05
C ILE A 208 -4.03 11.70 16.29
N GLU A 209 -3.21 11.37 17.29
CA GLU A 209 -3.09 9.99 17.74
C GLU A 209 -4.34 9.58 18.51
N ILE A 210 -4.91 8.42 18.18
CA ILE A 210 -6.10 7.89 18.82
C ILE A 210 -5.83 6.55 19.49
N THR A 211 -6.56 6.26 20.56
CA THR A 211 -6.53 4.96 21.22
C THR A 211 -7.36 3.92 20.45
N THR A 212 -7.29 2.66 20.86
CA THR A 212 -8.18 1.60 20.33
C THR A 212 -9.65 1.94 20.53
N ALA A 213 -10.01 2.62 21.63
CA ALA A 213 -11.38 3.10 21.87
C ALA A 213 -11.78 4.16 20.85
N GLY A 214 -10.92 5.14 20.57
CA GLY A 214 -11.15 6.15 19.53
C GLY A 214 -11.21 5.55 18.13
N ALA A 215 -10.42 4.50 17.85
CA ALA A 215 -10.52 3.78 16.59
C ALA A 215 -11.88 3.09 16.42
N LYS A 216 -12.43 2.49 17.49
CA LYS A 216 -13.76 1.89 17.49
C LYS A 216 -14.85 2.94 17.32
N GLU A 217 -14.74 4.10 17.99
CA GLU A 217 -15.66 5.24 17.85
C GLU A 217 -15.67 5.79 16.42
N SER A 218 -14.55 5.73 15.71
CA SER A 218 -14.43 6.21 14.32
C SER A 218 -15.24 5.40 13.31
N HIS A 219 -15.71 4.23 13.67
CA HIS A 219 -16.63 3.42 12.87
C HIS A 219 -18.07 3.58 13.35
N PRO A 220 -19.08 3.34 12.49
CA PRO A 220 -20.47 3.26 12.95
C PRO A 220 -20.60 2.30 14.14
N HIS A 221 -21.12 2.79 15.25
CA HIS A 221 -21.30 2.03 16.48
C HIS A 221 -22.74 2.20 16.99
N GLU A 222 -23.24 1.24 17.75
CA GLU A 222 -24.60 1.22 18.30
C GLU A 222 -25.72 1.24 17.25
N VAL A 223 -25.38 1.00 15.96
CA VAL A 223 -26.32 0.96 14.85
C VAL A 223 -26.13 -0.33 14.06
N LYS A 224 -27.22 -1.05 13.81
CA LYS A 224 -27.20 -2.20 12.91
C LYS A 224 -27.33 -1.73 11.47
N ILE A 225 -26.31 -1.98 10.65
CA ILE A 225 -26.34 -1.61 9.24
C ILE A 225 -27.38 -2.48 8.52
N THR A 226 -28.37 -1.85 7.91
CA THR A 226 -29.41 -2.52 7.12
C THR A 226 -29.17 -2.38 5.60
N LYS A 227 -28.37 -1.38 5.20
CA LYS A 227 -27.96 -1.14 3.81
C LYS A 227 -26.52 -0.62 3.82
N GLU A 228 -25.60 -1.34 3.16
CA GLU A 228 -24.22 -0.92 3.03
C GLU A 228 -24.07 0.32 2.13
N ALA A 229 -23.16 1.20 2.48
CA ALA A 229 -22.75 2.28 1.60
C ALA A 229 -21.71 1.77 0.58
N PRO A 230 -21.66 2.33 -0.63
CA PRO A 230 -20.74 1.86 -1.66
C PRO A 230 -19.24 2.02 -1.29
N ASN A 231 -18.94 2.89 -0.32
CA ASN A 231 -17.60 3.21 0.17
C ASN A 231 -17.34 2.75 1.60
N TYR A 232 -18.30 2.06 2.23
CA TYR A 232 -18.14 1.51 3.56
C TYR A 232 -18.76 0.11 3.64
N GLN A 233 -17.95 -0.87 3.91
CA GLN A 233 -18.36 -2.26 4.15
C GLN A 233 -17.78 -2.70 5.49
N VAL A 234 -18.56 -3.42 6.28
CA VAL A 234 -18.05 -4.07 7.49
C VAL A 234 -17.18 -5.24 7.05
N SER A 235 -15.90 -5.21 7.38
CA SER A 235 -15.07 -6.41 7.25
C SER A 235 -15.51 -7.39 8.34
N ASP A 236 -16.03 -8.54 7.96
CA ASP A 236 -16.14 -9.69 8.86
C ASP A 236 -14.69 -10.10 9.25
N SER A 237 -14.22 -9.58 10.38
CA SER A 237 -12.93 -9.93 10.99
C SER A 237 -13.17 -10.56 12.34
#